data_d45206e8cea60588cb84a4a352db2ceb
#
_entry.id   d45206e8cea60588cb84a4a352db2ceb
#
_cell.length_a   1.000
_cell.length_b   1.000
_cell.length_c   1.000
_cell.angle_alpha   90.00
_cell.angle_beta   90.00
_cell.angle_gamma   90.00
#
_symmetry.space_group_name_H-M   'P 1'
#
loop_
_entity.id
_entity.type
_entity.pdbx_description
1 polymer ?
#
loop_
_entity_poly.entity_id
_entity_poly.type
_entity_poly.pdbx_seq_one_letter_code
_entity_poly.pdbx_strand_id
1 'polypeptide(L)'
;MARTVIMDHPLIQHKIGIIRKKDTSSKEFREMISEIAMLMCYEATRELPLTDVEIETPICKTTVKELEGKKMAVVPILRAGLGMVEGMLAMIPAAKIGHIGLYRDPETLAPVEYYCKLPSDIASREVFVTDPMLATGGSATAAITMLKEKGAKKIHFMCIIASPEGIEKMHEIHPDVDVFVGALDDHLNEHGYIVPGLGDAGDRIFGT
;
A
#
# COMPACT_ATOMS: atom_id res chain seq x y z
N MET A 1 19.08 -2.62 3.87
CA MET A 1 18.35 -1.46 4.43
C MET A 1 17.10 -1.30 3.57
N ALA A 2 15.97 -1.09 4.20
CA ALA A 2 14.73 -0.74 3.50
C ALA A 2 14.91 0.57 2.73
N ARG A 3 14.21 0.69 1.64
CA ARG A 3 14.28 1.86 0.75
C ARG A 3 12.93 2.56 0.67
N THR A 4 12.97 3.84 0.38
CA THR A 4 11.80 4.60 -0.04
C THR A 4 11.87 4.81 -1.54
N VAL A 5 10.86 4.36 -2.26
CA VAL A 5 10.70 4.52 -3.70
C VAL A 5 9.60 5.54 -3.96
N ILE A 6 10.00 6.74 -4.39
CA ILE A 6 9.06 7.80 -4.76
C ILE A 6 8.77 7.69 -6.25
N MET A 7 7.49 7.63 -6.61
CA MET A 7 7.06 7.50 -8.00
C MET A 7 7.22 8.82 -8.75
N ASP A 8 7.97 8.80 -9.86
CA ASP A 8 8.19 9.96 -10.72
C ASP A 8 7.43 9.88 -12.06
N HIS A 9 6.67 8.81 -12.27
CA HIS A 9 5.98 8.56 -13.52
C HIS A 9 4.90 9.63 -13.80
N PRO A 10 4.90 10.30 -14.99
CA PRO A 10 3.97 11.41 -15.31
C PRO A 10 2.49 11.07 -15.12
N LEU A 11 2.06 9.84 -15.45
CA LEU A 11 0.65 9.43 -15.24
C LEU A 11 0.28 9.37 -13.77
N ILE A 12 1.17 8.94 -12.90
CA ILE A 12 0.93 8.91 -11.44
C ILE A 12 0.82 10.34 -10.94
N GLN A 13 1.77 11.21 -11.29
CA GLN A 13 1.78 12.61 -10.87
C GLN A 13 0.54 13.37 -11.37
N HIS A 14 0.12 13.13 -12.62
CA HIS A 14 -1.10 13.72 -13.17
C HIS A 14 -2.35 13.31 -12.36
N LYS A 15 -2.51 12.02 -12.06
CA LYS A 15 -3.65 11.51 -11.29
C LYS A 15 -3.64 11.99 -9.84
N ILE A 16 -2.47 12.08 -9.22
CA ILE A 16 -2.31 12.72 -7.89
C ILE A 16 -2.77 14.18 -7.95
N GLY A 17 -2.41 14.91 -8.99
CA GLY A 17 -2.89 16.29 -9.21
C GLY A 17 -4.42 16.40 -9.26
N ILE A 18 -5.12 15.40 -9.81
CA ILE A 18 -6.57 15.36 -9.83
C ILE A 18 -7.14 15.14 -8.42
N ILE A 19 -6.66 14.13 -7.69
CA ILE A 19 -7.20 13.81 -6.35
C ILE A 19 -6.89 14.89 -5.30
N ARG A 20 -5.90 15.76 -5.54
CA ARG A 20 -5.62 16.91 -4.65
C ARG A 20 -6.68 18.00 -4.72
N LYS A 21 -7.40 18.12 -5.84
CA LYS A 21 -8.42 19.16 -6.00
C LYS A 21 -9.57 18.93 -5.02
N LYS A 22 -10.00 19.99 -4.33
CA LYS A 22 -11.08 19.94 -3.33
C LYS A 22 -12.45 19.57 -3.92
N ASP A 23 -12.65 19.88 -5.18
CA ASP A 23 -13.90 19.68 -5.94
C ASP A 23 -13.96 18.33 -6.68
N THR A 24 -12.91 17.50 -6.59
CA THR A 24 -12.94 16.13 -7.13
C THR A 24 -14.01 15.32 -6.41
N SER A 25 -14.98 14.81 -7.17
CA SER A 25 -16.09 14.02 -6.62
C SER A 25 -15.60 12.70 -5.99
N SER A 26 -16.36 12.14 -5.02
CA SER A 26 -16.00 10.85 -4.41
C SER A 26 -15.91 9.71 -5.43
N LYS A 27 -16.70 9.77 -6.52
CA LYS A 27 -16.62 8.81 -7.62
C LYS A 27 -15.25 8.90 -8.31
N GLU A 28 -14.91 10.09 -8.80
CA GLU A 28 -13.65 10.33 -9.51
C GLU A 28 -12.43 10.10 -8.59
N PHE A 29 -12.54 10.46 -7.31
CA PHE A 29 -11.51 10.20 -6.32
C PHE A 29 -11.22 8.70 -6.18
N ARG A 30 -12.26 7.85 -6.07
CA ARG A 30 -12.09 6.38 -6.02
C ARG A 30 -11.47 5.82 -7.29
N GLU A 31 -11.93 6.28 -8.46
CA GLU A 31 -11.38 5.85 -9.74
C GLU A 31 -9.87 6.17 -9.82
N MET A 32 -9.49 7.40 -9.47
CA MET A 32 -8.08 7.81 -9.49
C MET A 32 -7.23 7.06 -8.45
N ILE A 33 -7.73 6.83 -7.23
CA ILE A 33 -7.03 6.04 -6.21
C ILE A 33 -6.75 4.61 -6.73
N SER A 34 -7.73 3.97 -7.36
CA SER A 34 -7.58 2.63 -7.93
C SER A 34 -6.56 2.61 -9.07
N GLU A 35 -6.61 3.59 -9.99
CA GLU A 35 -5.67 3.69 -11.10
C GLU A 35 -4.24 3.99 -10.65
N ILE A 36 -4.07 4.88 -9.65
CA ILE A 36 -2.75 5.14 -9.04
C ILE A 36 -2.22 3.86 -8.40
N ALA A 37 -3.04 3.16 -7.61
CA ALA A 37 -2.64 1.92 -6.96
C ALA A 37 -2.22 0.83 -7.97
N MET A 38 -2.90 0.75 -9.11
CA MET A 38 -2.53 -0.16 -10.21
C MET A 38 -1.15 0.17 -10.76
N LEU A 39 -0.88 1.45 -11.08
CA LEU A 39 0.41 1.87 -11.61
C LEU A 39 1.54 1.70 -10.59
N MET A 40 1.28 2.02 -9.32
CA MET A 40 2.22 1.80 -8.23
C MET A 40 2.50 0.31 -8.00
N CYS A 41 1.50 -0.54 -8.13
CA CYS A 41 1.65 -1.99 -8.03
C CYS A 41 2.62 -2.53 -9.09
N TYR A 42 2.51 -2.06 -10.33
CA TYR A 42 3.45 -2.42 -11.40
C TYR A 42 4.90 -2.12 -11.01
N GLU A 43 5.14 -0.95 -10.44
CA GLU A 43 6.48 -0.55 -10.02
C GLU A 43 6.95 -1.30 -8.76
N ALA A 44 6.08 -1.45 -7.77
CA ALA A 44 6.39 -2.14 -6.52
C ALA A 44 6.69 -3.64 -6.71
N THR A 45 6.22 -4.23 -7.81
CA THR A 45 6.46 -5.64 -8.15
C THR A 45 7.63 -5.87 -9.10
N ARG A 46 8.38 -4.83 -9.48
CA ARG A 46 9.46 -4.87 -10.47
C ARG A 46 10.56 -5.89 -10.15
N GLU A 47 10.86 -6.07 -8.87
CA GLU A 47 11.97 -6.93 -8.42
C GLU A 47 11.51 -8.28 -7.86
N LEU A 48 10.26 -8.69 -8.13
CA LEU A 48 9.81 -10.01 -7.73
C LEU A 48 10.65 -11.10 -8.40
N PRO A 49 11.06 -12.13 -7.64
CA PRO A 49 11.89 -13.20 -8.19
C PRO A 49 11.13 -14.04 -9.21
N LEU A 50 11.84 -14.46 -10.23
CA LEU A 50 11.34 -15.33 -11.31
C LEU A 50 12.06 -16.66 -11.27
N THR A 51 11.35 -17.73 -11.59
CA THR A 51 11.91 -19.09 -11.78
C THR A 51 11.68 -19.57 -13.19
N ASP A 52 12.56 -20.46 -13.68
CA ASP A 52 12.44 -21.10 -14.99
C ASP A 52 11.46 -22.28 -14.90
N VAL A 53 10.50 -22.32 -15.81
CA VAL A 53 9.51 -23.40 -15.91
C VAL A 53 9.46 -23.93 -17.34
N GLU A 54 9.59 -25.26 -17.51
CA GLU A 54 9.40 -25.89 -18.79
C GLU A 54 7.92 -25.95 -19.15
N ILE A 55 7.57 -25.46 -20.32
CA ILE A 55 6.21 -25.50 -20.88
C ILE A 55 6.21 -26.05 -22.29
N GLU A 56 5.03 -26.38 -22.79
CA GLU A 56 4.79 -26.68 -24.19
C GLU A 56 3.88 -25.63 -24.82
N THR A 57 4.38 -24.94 -25.84
CA THR A 57 3.59 -24.03 -26.66
C THR A 57 2.90 -24.84 -27.77
N PRO A 58 1.98 -24.25 -28.55
CA PRO A 58 1.40 -24.92 -29.73
C PRO A 58 2.43 -25.35 -30.80
N ILE A 59 3.67 -24.87 -30.67
CA ILE A 59 4.74 -25.09 -31.69
C ILE A 59 5.82 -26.04 -31.17
N CYS A 60 6.30 -25.83 -29.93
CA CYS A 60 7.43 -26.56 -29.36
C CYS A 60 7.51 -26.50 -27.85
N LYS A 61 8.33 -27.36 -27.24
CA LYS A 61 8.74 -27.24 -25.82
C LYS A 61 9.73 -26.09 -25.68
N THR A 62 9.58 -25.33 -24.61
CA THR A 62 10.43 -24.17 -24.27
C THR A 62 10.45 -23.91 -22.78
N THR A 63 11.36 -23.03 -22.35
CA THR A 63 11.43 -22.55 -20.97
C THR A 63 10.93 -21.12 -20.90
N VAL A 64 10.09 -20.82 -19.92
CA VAL A 64 9.55 -19.48 -19.63
C VAL A 64 9.83 -19.06 -18.20
N LYS A 65 9.72 -17.76 -17.92
CA LYS A 65 9.83 -17.21 -16.58
C LYS A 65 8.45 -17.12 -15.92
N GLU A 66 8.35 -17.64 -14.72
CA GLU A 66 7.18 -17.48 -13.85
C GLU A 66 7.57 -16.83 -12.50
N LEU A 67 6.63 -16.20 -11.83
CA LEU A 67 6.88 -15.68 -10.49
C LEU A 67 7.21 -16.81 -9.53
N GLU A 68 8.36 -16.68 -8.84
CA GLU A 68 8.83 -17.69 -7.90
C GLU A 68 7.94 -17.74 -6.64
N GLY A 69 7.74 -18.95 -6.13
CA GLY A 69 7.12 -19.21 -4.84
C GLY A 69 5.65 -18.86 -4.72
N LYS A 70 5.24 -18.52 -3.50
CA LYS A 70 3.86 -18.11 -3.19
C LYS A 70 3.62 -16.69 -3.68
N LYS A 71 2.43 -16.52 -4.26
CA LYS A 71 1.99 -15.23 -4.79
C LYS A 71 1.66 -14.25 -3.65
N MET A 72 1.36 -13.03 -4.02
CA MET A 72 1.20 -11.89 -3.13
C MET A 72 -0.06 -11.95 -2.25
N ALA A 73 -0.03 -11.15 -1.18
CA ALA A 73 -1.20 -10.77 -0.42
C ALA A 73 -1.29 -9.24 -0.33
N VAL A 74 -2.47 -8.70 -0.49
CA VAL A 74 -2.77 -7.28 -0.28
C VAL A 74 -3.48 -7.14 1.07
N VAL A 75 -2.99 -6.25 1.92
CA VAL A 75 -3.55 -6.03 3.26
C VAL A 75 -3.84 -4.54 3.44
N PRO A 76 -5.06 -4.10 3.10
CA PRO A 76 -5.46 -2.72 3.36
C PRO A 76 -5.61 -2.46 4.86
N ILE A 77 -5.13 -1.29 5.29
CA ILE A 77 -5.49 -0.72 6.59
C ILE A 77 -6.89 -0.11 6.44
N LEU A 78 -7.84 -0.67 7.18
CA LEU A 78 -9.22 -0.22 7.13
C LEU A 78 -9.34 1.19 7.77
N ARG A 79 -10.15 2.08 7.20
CA ARG A 79 -11.05 1.93 6.03
C ARG A 79 -10.36 2.33 4.71
N ALA A 80 -9.53 3.40 4.73
CA ALA A 80 -9.04 4.09 3.54
C ALA A 80 -8.23 3.21 2.59
N GLY A 81 -7.44 2.26 3.11
CA GLY A 81 -6.66 1.31 2.31
C GLY A 81 -7.48 0.47 1.33
N LEU A 82 -8.79 0.27 1.59
CA LEU A 82 -9.69 -0.44 0.68
C LEU A 82 -9.74 0.18 -0.72
N GLY A 83 -9.62 1.50 -0.82
CA GLY A 83 -9.64 2.20 -2.10
C GLY A 83 -8.52 1.78 -3.07
N MET A 84 -7.42 1.24 -2.55
CA MET A 84 -6.28 0.81 -3.36
C MET A 84 -6.38 -0.65 -3.83
N VAL A 85 -7.23 -1.47 -3.20
CA VAL A 85 -7.26 -2.93 -3.39
C VAL A 85 -7.65 -3.31 -4.82
N GLU A 86 -8.67 -2.66 -5.38
CA GLU A 86 -9.18 -2.98 -6.72
C GLU A 86 -8.10 -2.75 -7.79
N GLY A 87 -7.37 -1.64 -7.72
CA GLY A 87 -6.25 -1.36 -8.61
C GLY A 87 -5.13 -2.39 -8.52
N MET A 88 -4.81 -2.84 -7.31
CA MET A 88 -3.81 -3.90 -7.14
C MET A 88 -4.29 -5.24 -7.68
N LEU A 89 -5.55 -5.61 -7.48
CA LEU A 89 -6.12 -6.85 -8.01
C LEU A 89 -6.23 -6.85 -9.54
N ALA A 90 -6.39 -5.69 -10.16
CA ALA A 90 -6.34 -5.58 -11.62
C ALA A 90 -4.99 -6.01 -12.18
N MET A 91 -3.88 -5.73 -11.45
CA MET A 91 -2.53 -6.17 -11.81
C MET A 91 -2.23 -7.60 -11.37
N ILE A 92 -2.72 -8.01 -10.21
CA ILE A 92 -2.41 -9.29 -9.59
C ILE A 92 -3.70 -10.01 -9.18
N PRO A 93 -4.51 -10.52 -10.13
CA PRO A 93 -5.81 -11.11 -9.84
C PRO A 93 -5.77 -12.31 -8.88
N ALA A 94 -4.63 -12.99 -8.80
CA ALA A 94 -4.43 -14.16 -7.93
C ALA A 94 -3.96 -13.78 -6.50
N ALA A 95 -3.79 -12.49 -6.19
CA ALA A 95 -3.42 -12.07 -4.84
C ALA A 95 -4.53 -12.42 -3.84
N LYS A 96 -4.12 -12.87 -2.65
CA LYS A 96 -5.06 -13.00 -1.53
C LYS A 96 -5.22 -11.67 -0.82
N ILE A 97 -6.40 -11.44 -0.24
CA ILE A 97 -6.67 -10.22 0.51
C ILE A 97 -6.75 -10.58 1.99
N GLY A 98 -5.98 -9.87 2.81
CA GLY A 98 -6.18 -9.78 4.25
C GLY A 98 -6.76 -8.41 4.60
N HIS A 99 -7.22 -8.23 5.82
CA HIS A 99 -7.70 -6.94 6.30
C HIS A 99 -7.18 -6.72 7.71
N ILE A 100 -6.76 -5.49 8.00
CA ILE A 100 -6.41 -5.05 9.33
C ILE A 100 -7.14 -3.75 9.65
N GLY A 101 -7.88 -3.73 10.75
CA GLY A 101 -8.62 -2.56 11.22
C GLY A 101 -8.02 -2.06 12.52
N LEU A 102 -7.67 -0.77 12.52
CA LEU A 102 -7.10 -0.08 13.66
C LEU A 102 -7.94 1.17 13.97
N TYR A 103 -8.10 1.48 15.25
CA TYR A 103 -8.56 2.79 15.70
C TYR A 103 -7.57 3.35 16.71
N ARG A 104 -7.62 4.64 16.92
CA ARG A 104 -6.85 5.27 17.99
C ARG A 104 -7.71 5.30 19.23
N ASP A 105 -7.20 4.72 20.31
CA ASP A 105 -7.83 4.82 21.62
C ASP A 105 -7.94 6.32 22.02
N PRO A 106 -9.13 6.78 22.40
CA PRO A 106 -9.36 8.20 22.66
C PRO A 106 -8.62 8.74 23.90
N GLU A 107 -8.25 7.87 24.84
CA GLU A 107 -7.56 8.26 26.08
C GLU A 107 -6.04 8.16 25.93
N THR A 108 -5.56 7.04 25.37
CA THR A 108 -4.11 6.76 25.27
C THR A 108 -3.50 7.19 23.94
N LEU A 109 -4.32 7.47 22.92
CA LEU A 109 -3.95 7.72 21.52
C LEU A 109 -3.16 6.56 20.88
N ALA A 110 -3.08 5.42 21.57
CA ALA A 110 -2.43 4.22 21.06
C ALA A 110 -3.30 3.56 19.96
N PRO A 111 -2.67 2.98 18.93
CA PRO A 111 -3.40 2.19 17.92
C PRO A 111 -3.88 0.87 18.53
N VAL A 112 -5.17 0.59 18.38
CA VAL A 112 -5.81 -0.65 18.87
C VAL A 112 -6.40 -1.42 17.69
N GLU A 113 -6.11 -2.73 17.63
CA GLU A 113 -6.70 -3.65 16.66
C GLU A 113 -8.18 -3.92 17.01
N TYR A 114 -9.09 -3.66 16.09
CA TYR A 114 -10.48 -4.09 16.21
C TYR A 114 -10.87 -5.18 15.22
N TYR A 115 -10.07 -5.39 14.19
CA TYR A 115 -10.29 -6.43 13.19
C TYR A 115 -8.98 -6.86 12.55
N CYS A 116 -8.76 -8.17 12.45
CA CYS A 116 -7.68 -8.73 11.67
C CYS A 116 -8.06 -10.08 11.07
N LYS A 117 -8.04 -10.19 9.76
CA LYS A 117 -8.25 -11.43 9.04
C LYS A 117 -7.22 -11.55 7.94
N LEU A 118 -6.33 -12.52 8.06
CA LEU A 118 -5.23 -12.76 7.13
C LEU A 118 -5.32 -14.11 6.46
N PRO A 119 -4.72 -14.28 5.27
CA PRO A 119 -4.51 -15.60 4.69
C PRO A 119 -3.72 -16.51 5.64
N SER A 120 -4.12 -17.77 5.77
CA SER A 120 -3.46 -18.74 6.66
C SER A 120 -1.99 -19.01 6.31
N ASP A 121 -1.59 -18.73 5.07
CA ASP A 121 -0.23 -18.87 4.54
C ASP A 121 0.51 -17.55 4.40
N ILE A 122 0.14 -16.51 5.19
CA ILE A 122 0.70 -15.16 5.11
C ILE A 122 2.24 -15.15 5.26
N ALA A 123 2.78 -16.06 6.09
CA ALA A 123 4.22 -16.18 6.33
C ALA A 123 5.07 -16.52 5.09
N SER A 124 4.44 -17.05 4.04
CA SER A 124 5.10 -17.44 2.79
C SER A 124 4.78 -16.53 1.61
N ARG A 125 4.08 -15.40 1.85
CA ARG A 125 3.67 -14.44 0.81
C ARG A 125 4.49 -13.16 0.85
N GLU A 126 4.61 -12.52 -0.31
CA GLU A 126 4.94 -11.08 -0.39
C GLU A 126 3.69 -10.30 0.00
N VAL A 127 3.80 -9.48 1.05
CA VAL A 127 2.67 -8.76 1.66
C VAL A 127 2.75 -7.29 1.33
N PHE A 128 1.77 -6.77 0.60
CA PHE A 128 1.62 -5.35 0.31
C PHE A 128 0.58 -4.75 1.25
N VAL A 129 1.03 -3.96 2.21
CA VAL A 129 0.17 -3.18 3.10
C VAL A 129 -0.19 -1.89 2.39
N THR A 130 -1.48 -1.57 2.30
CA THR A 130 -1.95 -0.38 1.60
C THR A 130 -2.69 0.59 2.51
N ASP A 131 -2.31 1.86 2.44
CA ASP A 131 -3.03 3.00 3.02
C ASP A 131 -2.76 4.21 2.12
N PRO A 132 -3.77 4.97 1.68
CA PRO A 132 -3.54 6.14 0.84
C PRO A 132 -2.60 7.17 1.42
N MET A 133 -2.47 7.24 2.74
CA MET A 133 -1.75 8.30 3.43
C MET A 133 -0.77 7.76 4.47
N LEU A 134 0.49 8.18 4.40
CA LEU A 134 1.50 7.98 5.44
C LEU A 134 1.79 9.35 6.10
N ALA A 135 0.94 9.74 7.04
CA ALA A 135 1.08 11.01 7.75
C ALA A 135 2.05 10.88 8.94
N THR A 136 1.56 10.65 10.15
CA THR A 136 2.41 10.49 11.34
C THR A 136 3.09 9.12 11.44
N GLY A 137 2.77 8.19 10.56
CA GLY A 137 3.27 6.81 10.59
C GLY A 137 2.66 5.89 11.66
N GLY A 138 1.85 6.43 12.59
CA GLY A 138 1.35 5.65 13.73
C GLY A 138 0.51 4.43 13.35
N SER A 139 -0.49 4.58 12.49
CA SER A 139 -1.34 3.47 12.05
C SER A 139 -0.56 2.46 11.19
N ALA A 140 0.26 2.96 10.28
CA ALA A 140 1.04 2.11 9.38
C ALA A 140 2.06 1.25 10.14
N THR A 141 2.82 1.85 11.07
CA THR A 141 3.80 1.10 11.87
C THR A 141 3.14 0.09 12.78
N ALA A 142 2.01 0.43 13.41
CA ALA A 142 1.26 -0.51 14.24
C ALA A 142 0.70 -1.69 13.41
N ALA A 143 0.14 -1.43 12.24
CA ALA A 143 -0.34 -2.48 11.33
C ALA A 143 0.78 -3.44 10.94
N ILE A 144 1.95 -2.93 10.60
CA ILE A 144 3.11 -3.74 10.22
C ILE A 144 3.63 -4.55 11.41
N THR A 145 3.69 -3.97 12.62
CA THR A 145 4.04 -4.71 13.84
C THR A 145 3.12 -5.91 14.02
N MET A 146 1.80 -5.68 13.98
CA MET A 146 0.81 -6.75 14.10
C MET A 146 0.93 -7.83 13.02
N LEU A 147 1.20 -7.42 11.78
CA LEU A 147 1.43 -8.38 10.68
C LEU A 147 2.66 -9.25 10.93
N LYS A 148 3.76 -8.68 11.44
CA LYS A 148 4.97 -9.43 11.82
C LYS A 148 4.69 -10.41 12.94
N GLU A 149 3.94 -10.00 13.98
CA GLU A 149 3.50 -10.88 15.08
C GLU A 149 2.63 -12.04 14.60
N LYS A 150 1.84 -11.84 13.53
CA LYS A 150 1.02 -12.87 12.87
C LYS A 150 1.82 -13.69 11.83
N GLY A 151 3.13 -13.47 11.75
CA GLY A 151 4.07 -14.29 10.97
C GLY A 151 4.38 -13.78 9.56
N ALA A 152 3.90 -12.64 9.13
CA ALA A 152 4.31 -12.03 7.86
C ALA A 152 5.81 -11.67 7.90
N LYS A 153 6.56 -12.06 6.85
CA LYS A 153 8.03 -11.92 6.83
C LYS A 153 8.51 -10.92 5.79
N LYS A 154 7.85 -10.86 4.65
CA LYS A 154 8.20 -10.00 3.53
C LYS A 154 7.08 -8.99 3.35
N ILE A 155 7.30 -7.79 3.86
CA ILE A 155 6.30 -6.73 3.92
C ILE A 155 6.79 -5.52 3.15
N HIS A 156 5.93 -4.98 2.31
CA HIS A 156 6.08 -3.72 1.61
C HIS A 156 4.92 -2.82 2.02
N PHE A 157 5.19 -1.55 2.22
CA PHE A 157 4.15 -0.56 2.48
C PHE A 157 3.95 0.34 1.26
N MET A 158 2.70 0.59 0.89
CA MET A 158 2.35 1.38 -0.29
C MET A 158 1.35 2.46 0.05
N CYS A 159 1.70 3.73 -0.20
CA CYS A 159 0.83 4.89 0.04
C CYS A 159 0.87 5.87 -1.13
N ILE A 160 -0.22 6.59 -1.34
CA ILE A 160 -0.33 7.56 -2.44
C ILE A 160 0.40 8.85 -2.10
N ILE A 161 0.23 9.36 -0.88
CA ILE A 161 1.01 10.49 -0.37
C ILE A 161 1.63 10.18 0.99
N ALA A 162 2.81 10.74 1.22
CA ALA A 162 3.53 10.61 2.49
C ALA A 162 4.08 11.97 2.95
N SER A 163 4.28 12.09 4.27
CA SER A 163 5.14 13.12 4.85
C SER A 163 6.54 12.58 5.11
N PRO A 164 7.57 13.43 5.20
CA PRO A 164 8.91 13.05 5.64
C PRO A 164 8.90 12.38 7.01
N GLU A 165 8.12 12.94 7.96
CA GLU A 165 8.01 12.45 9.34
C GLU A 165 7.42 11.03 9.38
N GLY A 166 6.44 10.73 8.50
CA GLY A 166 5.84 9.40 8.40
C GLY A 166 6.82 8.36 7.87
N ILE A 167 7.63 8.73 6.88
CA ILE A 167 8.68 7.86 6.31
C ILE A 167 9.77 7.61 7.34
N GLU A 168 10.25 8.66 8.02
CA GLU A 168 11.28 8.54 9.05
C GLU A 168 10.83 7.58 10.15
N LYS A 169 9.62 7.76 10.67
CA LYS A 169 9.06 6.88 11.69
C LYS A 169 8.88 5.44 11.20
N MET A 170 8.49 5.25 9.94
CA MET A 170 8.40 3.92 9.37
C MET A 170 9.75 3.21 9.38
N HIS A 171 10.81 3.86 8.91
CA HIS A 171 12.14 3.29 8.87
C HIS A 171 12.80 3.15 10.24
N GLU A 172 12.47 4.01 11.21
CA GLU A 172 12.92 3.87 12.60
C GLU A 172 12.40 2.57 13.23
N ILE A 173 11.09 2.28 13.05
CA ILE A 173 10.45 1.13 13.70
C ILE A 173 10.58 -0.15 12.85
N HIS A 174 10.54 0.00 11.53
CA HIS A 174 10.60 -1.11 10.56
C HIS A 174 11.67 -0.89 9.49
N PRO A 175 12.96 -0.96 9.83
CA PRO A 175 14.08 -0.71 8.90
C PRO A 175 14.23 -1.79 7.82
N ASP A 176 13.38 -2.78 7.80
CA ASP A 176 13.31 -3.89 6.85
C ASP A 176 12.11 -3.82 5.88
N VAL A 177 11.29 -2.76 5.98
CA VAL A 177 10.06 -2.60 5.17
C VAL A 177 10.27 -1.53 4.10
N ASP A 178 10.25 -1.93 2.83
CA ASP A 178 10.28 -0.99 1.71
C ASP A 178 8.99 -0.16 1.67
N VAL A 179 9.14 1.13 1.41
CA VAL A 179 8.03 2.09 1.34
C VAL A 179 7.91 2.61 -0.09
N PHE A 180 6.77 2.37 -0.73
CA PHE A 180 6.44 2.87 -2.06
C PHE A 180 5.47 4.04 -1.93
N VAL A 181 5.84 5.19 -2.47
CA VAL A 181 5.15 6.47 -2.28
C VAL A 181 4.81 7.09 -3.63
N GLY A 182 3.55 7.41 -3.85
CA GLY A 182 3.12 8.12 -5.06
C GLY A 182 3.66 9.56 -5.14
N ALA A 183 3.58 10.30 -4.03
CA ALA A 183 4.23 11.61 -3.88
C ALA A 183 4.64 11.86 -2.43
N LEU A 184 5.83 12.40 -2.26
CA LEU A 184 6.32 12.89 -0.97
C LEU A 184 5.97 14.37 -0.87
N ASP A 185 5.22 14.73 0.17
CA ASP A 185 4.78 16.08 0.47
C ASP A 185 5.73 16.78 1.46
N ASP A 186 5.49 18.07 1.74
CA ASP A 186 6.48 18.92 2.41
C ASP A 186 6.62 18.60 3.92
N HIS A 187 5.50 18.50 4.65
CA HIS A 187 5.50 18.33 6.11
C HIS A 187 4.10 17.99 6.66
N LEU A 188 4.01 17.77 7.97
CA LEU A 188 2.76 17.71 8.71
C LEU A 188 2.44 19.08 9.35
N ASN A 189 1.18 19.51 9.27
CA ASN A 189 0.74 20.67 10.04
C ASN A 189 0.53 20.35 11.53
N GLU A 190 0.17 21.35 12.34
CA GLU A 190 -0.09 21.23 13.78
C GLU A 190 -1.19 20.22 14.16
N HIS A 191 -2.08 19.88 13.21
CA HIS A 191 -3.15 18.90 13.38
C HIS A 191 -2.79 17.51 12.84
N GLY A 192 -1.56 17.32 12.35
CA GLY A 192 -1.08 16.05 11.79
C GLY A 192 -1.56 15.75 10.38
N TYR A 193 -2.06 16.74 9.63
CA TYR A 193 -2.38 16.61 8.21
C TYR A 193 -1.15 16.86 7.35
N ILE A 194 -1.04 16.08 6.28
CA ILE A 194 0.00 16.27 5.26
C ILE A 194 -0.25 17.59 4.49
N VAL A 195 0.80 18.36 4.25
CA VAL A 195 0.78 19.62 3.49
C VAL A 195 1.67 19.50 2.26
N PRO A 196 1.19 19.80 1.04
CA PRO A 196 -0.14 20.29 0.68
C PRO A 196 -1.26 19.25 0.83
N GLY A 197 -0.96 17.96 0.82
CA GLY A 197 -1.92 16.89 1.10
C GLY A 197 -3.05 16.75 0.08
N LEU A 198 -4.11 16.08 0.53
CA LEU A 198 -5.36 15.89 -0.22
C LEU A 198 -6.60 15.85 0.70
N GLY A 199 -6.47 16.26 1.96
CA GLY A 199 -7.51 16.14 2.98
C GLY A 199 -7.55 14.74 3.61
N ASP A 200 -8.71 14.33 4.12
CA ASP A 200 -8.92 12.96 4.62
C ASP A 200 -9.28 12.01 3.47
N ALA A 201 -8.39 11.07 3.18
CA ALA A 201 -8.59 10.13 2.08
C ALA A 201 -9.78 9.20 2.32
N GLY A 202 -10.00 8.77 3.58
CA GLY A 202 -11.11 7.90 3.93
C GLY A 202 -12.46 8.57 3.67
N ASP A 203 -12.64 9.78 4.17
CA ASP A 203 -13.88 10.55 3.97
C ASP A 203 -14.11 10.83 2.48
N ARG A 204 -13.05 11.17 1.74
CA ARG A 204 -13.17 11.43 0.29
C ARG A 204 -13.48 10.18 -0.51
N ILE A 205 -12.92 9.01 -0.14
CA ILE A 205 -13.23 7.71 -0.77
C ILE A 205 -14.68 7.32 -0.52
N PHE A 206 -15.17 7.46 0.71
CA PHE A 206 -16.48 6.95 1.13
C PHE A 206 -17.60 7.98 1.09
N GLY A 207 -17.27 9.27 1.00
CA GLY A 207 -18.26 10.36 0.98
C GLY A 207 -18.89 10.62 2.35
N THR A 208 -18.11 10.44 3.42
CA THR A 208 -18.53 10.62 4.83
C THR A 208 -17.94 11.86 5.46
#